data_d23b33d47861512a624ce007b1236aa0
#
_entry.id   d23b33d47861512a624ce007b1236aa0
#
_cell.length_a   1.000
_cell.length_b   1.000
_cell.length_c   1.000
_cell.angle_alpha   90.00
_cell.angle_beta   90.00
_cell.angle_gamma   90.00
#
_symmetry.space_group_name_H-M   'P 1'
#
loop_
_entity.id
_entity.type
_entity.pdbx_description
1 polymer ?
#
loop_
_entity_poly.entity_id
_entity_poly.type
_entity_poly.pdbx_seq_one_letter_code
_entity_poly.pdbx_strand_id
1 'polypeptide(L)'
;MSRQVARAAFPAMSVLVEIVGVNVDEERAAEAAEAAEALAVEWERRFSRFLPDSQLVRLNDADGAPTPVDAAFLALLRRAAAGVRRTVGRFDPSVLPALEAAGYRRSWPAPVDGPAPTTAPPPALGPAAWDRIVVDHLASTVALPTGMRLDLGGIAKGAFADLVAAGLRNWPGGSVSVGGDLVVWGTPPDGDGWEVGIEDPQRPGDDLLVAHVPAGRSVGIATSGMHRRRWGADGHEAHHLIDPATGRPLADTGVVAATAIAASATDAEIATKAILVAAAAGDAPDLADAEQAVLVHRDGRVVVTRGKEIPNATEPVRPHRASA
;
A
#
# COMPACT_ATOMS: atom_id res chain seq x y z
N MET A 1 -33.71 11.65 8.33
CA MET A 1 -33.50 10.41 9.10
C MET A 1 -32.04 10.07 9.05
N SER A 2 -31.35 9.95 10.20
CA SER A 2 -29.97 9.50 10.25
C SER A 2 -29.89 8.08 9.68
N ARG A 3 -28.98 7.86 8.71
CA ARG A 3 -28.75 6.53 8.15
C ARG A 3 -28.03 5.68 9.20
N GLN A 4 -28.41 4.41 9.32
CA GLN A 4 -27.75 3.47 10.19
C GLN A 4 -26.31 3.23 9.71
N VAL A 5 -25.35 3.21 10.62
CA VAL A 5 -23.94 2.89 10.34
C VAL A 5 -23.53 1.75 11.25
N ALA A 6 -23.07 0.67 10.66
CA ALA A 6 -22.46 -0.43 11.38
C ALA A 6 -20.95 -0.49 11.13
N ARG A 7 -20.20 -0.93 12.14
CA ARG A 7 -18.74 -1.04 12.11
C ARG A 7 -18.31 -2.39 12.65
N ALA A 8 -17.31 -2.98 11.99
CA ALA A 8 -16.62 -4.17 12.48
C ALA A 8 -15.13 -4.07 12.19
N ALA A 9 -14.31 -4.70 13.02
CA ALA A 9 -12.86 -4.66 12.86
C ALA A 9 -12.23 -5.96 13.38
N PHE A 10 -11.10 -6.35 12.76
CA PHE A 10 -10.30 -7.49 13.16
C PHE A 10 -8.81 -7.27 12.82
N PRO A 11 -7.87 -7.90 13.55
CA PRO A 11 -6.45 -7.82 13.22
C PRO A 11 -6.07 -8.81 12.10
N ALA A 12 -5.33 -8.34 11.09
CA ALA A 12 -4.71 -9.19 10.07
C ALA A 12 -3.48 -8.49 9.48
N MET A 13 -2.55 -9.24 8.89
CA MET A 13 -1.35 -8.68 8.20
C MET A 13 -0.57 -7.68 9.06
N SER A 14 -0.54 -7.85 10.38
CA SER A 14 0.07 -6.92 11.37
C SER A 14 -0.54 -5.51 11.37
N VAL A 15 -1.79 -5.36 10.95
CA VAL A 15 -2.56 -4.10 10.96
C VAL A 15 -4.00 -4.37 11.40
N LEU A 16 -4.76 -3.31 11.67
CA LEU A 16 -6.20 -3.40 11.86
C LEU A 16 -6.90 -3.35 10.49
N VAL A 17 -7.86 -4.25 10.29
CA VAL A 17 -8.82 -4.21 9.20
C VAL A 17 -10.14 -3.69 9.75
N GLU A 18 -10.71 -2.66 9.11
CA GLU A 18 -11.95 -2.04 9.53
C GLU A 18 -12.94 -2.03 8.37
N ILE A 19 -14.19 -2.37 8.66
CA ILE A 19 -15.30 -2.39 7.71
C ILE A 19 -16.39 -1.48 8.23
N VAL A 20 -16.86 -0.55 7.41
CA VAL A 20 -17.98 0.34 7.71
C VAL A 20 -19.07 0.13 6.68
N GLY A 21 -20.30 -0.11 7.11
CA GLY A 21 -21.47 -0.24 6.26
C GLY A 21 -22.52 0.84 6.55
N VAL A 22 -23.11 1.42 5.49
CA VAL A 22 -24.18 2.40 5.58
C VAL A 22 -25.51 1.74 5.20
N ASN A 23 -26.53 1.92 6.01
CA ASN A 23 -27.82 1.21 5.96
C ASN A 23 -27.64 -0.32 6.04
N VAL A 24 -26.73 -0.74 6.89
CA VAL A 24 -26.41 -2.12 7.23
C VAL A 24 -26.56 -2.25 8.74
N ASP A 25 -27.08 -3.35 9.23
CA ASP A 25 -27.11 -3.65 10.65
C ASP A 25 -25.78 -4.22 11.15
N GLU A 26 -25.64 -4.28 12.47
CA GLU A 26 -24.41 -4.75 13.11
C GLU A 26 -24.15 -6.24 12.85
N GLU A 27 -25.19 -7.06 12.73
CA GLU A 27 -25.07 -8.50 12.46
C GLU A 27 -24.44 -8.73 11.08
N ARG A 28 -24.94 -8.06 10.05
CA ARG A 28 -24.36 -8.14 8.70
C ARG A 28 -22.93 -7.58 8.61
N ALA A 29 -22.62 -6.54 9.39
CA ALA A 29 -21.25 -6.02 9.45
C ALA A 29 -20.32 -7.01 10.14
N ALA A 30 -20.76 -7.68 11.21
CA ALA A 30 -20.01 -8.73 11.88
C ALA A 30 -19.77 -9.95 10.97
N GLU A 31 -20.81 -10.44 10.27
CA GLU A 31 -20.68 -11.53 9.28
C GLU A 31 -19.68 -11.18 8.17
N ALA A 32 -19.70 -9.94 7.68
CA ALA A 32 -18.75 -9.48 6.68
C ALA A 32 -17.31 -9.46 7.22
N ALA A 33 -17.13 -9.06 8.49
CA ALA A 33 -15.81 -9.08 9.13
C ALA A 33 -15.30 -10.50 9.34
N GLU A 34 -16.13 -11.44 9.80
CA GLU A 34 -15.76 -12.86 9.93
C GLU A 34 -15.36 -13.47 8.59
N ALA A 35 -16.12 -13.19 7.53
CA ALA A 35 -15.78 -13.65 6.18
C ALA A 35 -14.47 -13.02 5.68
N ALA A 36 -14.25 -11.73 5.94
CA ALA A 36 -13.02 -11.04 5.57
C ALA A 36 -11.81 -11.54 6.39
N GLU A 37 -11.97 -11.86 7.67
CA GLU A 37 -10.92 -12.44 8.51
C GLU A 37 -10.49 -13.82 7.98
N ALA A 38 -11.45 -14.66 7.61
CA ALA A 38 -11.13 -15.95 6.97
C ALA A 38 -10.38 -15.77 5.65
N LEU A 39 -10.78 -14.79 4.83
CA LEU A 39 -10.07 -14.43 3.60
C LEU A 39 -8.65 -13.89 3.89
N ALA A 40 -8.45 -13.14 4.98
CA ALA A 40 -7.14 -12.61 5.34
C ALA A 40 -6.14 -13.72 5.68
N VAL A 41 -6.57 -14.79 6.36
CA VAL A 41 -5.74 -15.97 6.62
C VAL A 41 -5.24 -16.59 5.31
N GLU A 42 -6.14 -16.77 4.33
CA GLU A 42 -5.78 -17.31 3.02
C GLU A 42 -4.91 -16.32 2.21
N TRP A 43 -5.12 -15.02 2.41
CA TRP A 43 -4.30 -13.96 1.80
C TRP A 43 -2.86 -14.00 2.31
N GLU A 44 -2.66 -14.13 3.61
CA GLU A 44 -1.34 -14.28 4.22
C GLU A 44 -0.62 -15.56 3.78
N ARG A 45 -1.33 -16.68 3.65
CA ARG A 45 -0.78 -17.94 3.10
C ARG A 45 -0.30 -17.81 1.66
N ARG A 46 -0.85 -16.87 0.91
CA ARG A 46 -0.39 -16.57 -0.47
C ARG A 46 0.78 -15.61 -0.48
N PHE A 47 0.67 -14.49 0.21
CA PHE A 47 1.45 -13.29 -0.06
C PHE A 47 2.42 -12.87 1.05
N SER A 48 2.37 -13.49 2.22
CA SER A 48 3.27 -13.15 3.31
C SER A 48 4.65 -13.72 3.07
N ARG A 49 5.68 -12.87 3.05
CA ARG A 49 7.09 -13.32 3.04
C ARG A 49 7.59 -13.78 4.40
N PHE A 50 6.76 -13.65 5.45
CA PHE A 50 7.08 -14.03 6.82
C PHE A 50 6.49 -15.39 7.22
N LEU A 51 5.63 -15.97 6.39
CA LEU A 51 5.09 -17.31 6.56
C LEU A 51 5.90 -18.30 5.71
N PRO A 52 6.66 -19.22 6.32
CA PRO A 52 7.57 -20.13 5.58
C PRO A 52 6.88 -20.93 4.47
N ASP A 53 5.61 -21.28 4.69
CA ASP A 53 4.83 -22.10 3.77
C ASP A 53 3.96 -21.30 2.80
N SER A 54 4.15 -19.99 2.70
CA SER A 54 3.38 -19.16 1.77
C SER A 54 3.76 -19.48 0.32
N GLN A 55 2.83 -19.19 -0.61
CA GLN A 55 3.14 -19.33 -2.04
C GLN A 55 4.28 -18.39 -2.45
N LEU A 56 4.33 -17.18 -1.89
CA LEU A 56 5.39 -16.20 -2.17
C LEU A 56 6.77 -16.70 -1.72
N VAL A 57 6.89 -17.29 -0.54
CA VAL A 57 8.17 -17.83 -0.05
C VAL A 57 8.62 -18.98 -0.93
N ARG A 58 7.73 -19.96 -1.23
CA ARG A 58 8.07 -21.06 -2.15
C ARG A 58 8.53 -20.57 -3.51
N LEU A 59 7.87 -19.55 -4.08
CA LEU A 59 8.27 -18.96 -5.35
C LEU A 59 9.62 -18.26 -5.26
N ASN A 60 9.88 -17.53 -4.18
CA ASN A 60 11.16 -16.84 -3.94
C ASN A 60 12.33 -17.79 -3.76
N ASP A 61 12.08 -18.96 -3.14
CA ASP A 61 13.13 -19.95 -2.85
C ASP A 61 13.36 -20.92 -4.01
N ALA A 62 12.52 -20.89 -5.04
CA ALA A 62 12.62 -21.79 -6.19
C ALA A 62 13.75 -21.46 -7.18
N ASP A 63 14.41 -20.31 -7.04
CA ASP A 63 15.54 -19.84 -7.88
C ASP A 63 15.35 -20.07 -9.39
N GLY A 64 14.20 -19.69 -9.89
CA GLY A 64 13.86 -19.82 -11.32
C GLY A 64 13.14 -21.11 -11.70
N ALA A 65 12.97 -22.07 -10.79
CA ALA A 65 12.16 -23.24 -11.08
C ALA A 65 10.65 -22.92 -11.14
N PRO A 66 9.90 -23.56 -12.07
CA PRO A 66 8.44 -23.41 -12.12
C PRO A 66 7.79 -23.82 -10.79
N THR A 67 7.05 -22.90 -10.18
CA THR A 67 6.43 -23.07 -8.87
C THR A 67 4.93 -22.97 -8.98
N PRO A 68 4.15 -23.93 -8.44
CA PRO A 68 2.69 -23.87 -8.44
C PRO A 68 2.17 -22.67 -7.63
N VAL A 69 1.23 -21.94 -8.25
CA VAL A 69 0.54 -20.79 -7.63
C VAL A 69 -0.93 -20.83 -8.01
N ASP A 70 -1.80 -20.23 -7.18
CA ASP A 70 -3.23 -20.17 -7.50
C ASP A 70 -3.60 -18.94 -8.34
N ALA A 71 -4.87 -18.89 -8.76
CA ALA A 71 -5.38 -17.81 -9.60
C ALA A 71 -5.29 -16.42 -8.92
N ALA A 72 -5.47 -16.35 -7.58
CA ALA A 72 -5.37 -15.11 -6.84
C ALA A 72 -3.92 -14.58 -6.82
N PHE A 73 -2.95 -15.48 -6.68
CA PHE A 73 -1.53 -15.13 -6.78
C PHE A 73 -1.19 -14.59 -8.16
N LEU A 74 -1.62 -15.27 -9.23
CA LEU A 74 -1.42 -14.79 -10.61
C LEU A 74 -2.07 -13.43 -10.86
N ALA A 75 -3.26 -13.19 -10.31
CA ALA A 75 -3.94 -11.91 -10.46
C ALA A 75 -3.14 -10.76 -9.82
N LEU A 76 -2.65 -10.94 -8.59
CA LEU A 76 -1.84 -9.93 -7.91
C LEU A 76 -0.47 -9.74 -8.58
N LEU A 77 0.17 -10.82 -9.02
CA LEU A 77 1.44 -10.74 -9.76
C LEU A 77 1.30 -9.93 -11.05
N ARG A 78 0.20 -10.11 -11.79
CA ARG A 78 -0.09 -9.30 -13.00
C ARG A 78 -0.30 -7.82 -12.66
N ARG A 79 -1.01 -7.51 -11.58
CA ARG A 79 -1.18 -6.11 -11.11
C ARG A 79 0.17 -5.50 -10.71
N ALA A 80 1.00 -6.26 -10.02
CA ALA A 80 2.36 -5.84 -9.66
C ALA A 80 3.20 -5.55 -10.92
N ALA A 81 3.24 -6.46 -11.89
CA ALA A 81 3.94 -6.28 -13.15
C ALA A 81 3.43 -5.05 -13.95
N ALA A 82 2.11 -4.83 -13.96
CA ALA A 82 1.54 -3.63 -14.57
C ALA A 82 1.97 -2.35 -13.83
N GLY A 83 2.01 -2.38 -12.50
CA GLY A 83 2.50 -1.27 -11.66
C GLY A 83 3.97 -0.94 -11.95
N VAL A 84 4.83 -1.95 -12.02
CA VAL A 84 6.26 -1.77 -12.37
C VAL A 84 6.42 -1.08 -13.73
N ARG A 85 5.68 -1.54 -14.74
CA ARG A 85 5.74 -0.93 -16.08
C ARG A 85 5.23 0.52 -16.10
N ARG A 86 4.07 0.79 -15.47
CA ARG A 86 3.45 2.13 -15.43
C ARG A 86 4.31 3.15 -14.72
N THR A 87 5.01 2.75 -13.67
CA THR A 87 5.88 3.62 -12.87
C THR A 87 7.35 3.59 -13.33
N VAL A 88 7.63 2.94 -14.45
CA VAL A 88 8.98 2.79 -15.00
C VAL A 88 9.95 2.27 -13.93
N GLY A 89 9.48 1.32 -13.10
CA GLY A 89 10.27 0.68 -12.04
C GLY A 89 10.39 1.48 -10.74
N ARG A 90 9.74 2.65 -10.60
CA ARG A 90 9.70 3.36 -9.29
C ARG A 90 8.93 2.59 -8.23
N PHE A 91 7.89 1.88 -8.60
CA PHE A 91 7.33 0.80 -7.82
C PHE A 91 7.89 -0.51 -8.36
N ASP A 92 8.62 -1.26 -7.55
CA ASP A 92 9.18 -2.56 -7.95
C ASP A 92 9.22 -3.54 -6.76
N PRO A 93 8.34 -4.54 -6.72
CA PRO A 93 8.35 -5.58 -5.69
C PRO A 93 9.59 -6.48 -5.67
N SER A 94 10.48 -6.43 -6.67
CA SER A 94 11.72 -7.22 -6.66
C SER A 94 12.79 -6.67 -5.71
N VAL A 95 12.43 -5.74 -4.83
CA VAL A 95 13.30 -5.15 -3.79
C VAL A 95 13.51 -6.04 -2.56
N LEU A 96 12.99 -7.28 -2.51
CA LEU A 96 13.14 -8.14 -1.32
C LEU A 96 14.61 -8.33 -0.90
N PRO A 97 15.60 -8.61 -1.79
CA PRO A 97 17.00 -8.72 -1.38
C PRO A 97 17.54 -7.44 -0.73
N ALA A 98 17.09 -6.28 -1.22
CA ALA A 98 17.48 -4.98 -0.68
C ALA A 98 16.84 -4.71 0.70
N LEU A 99 15.56 -5.08 0.90
CA LEU A 99 14.87 -5.00 2.20
C LEU A 99 15.57 -5.86 3.25
N GLU A 100 15.94 -7.09 2.89
CA GLU A 100 16.69 -8.00 3.77
C GLU A 100 18.09 -7.49 4.08
N ALA A 101 18.77 -6.92 3.10
CA ALA A 101 20.07 -6.27 3.29
C ALA A 101 19.97 -5.03 4.20
N ALA A 102 18.88 -4.25 4.09
CA ALA A 102 18.59 -3.14 4.99
C ALA A 102 18.20 -3.59 6.41
N GLY A 103 18.04 -4.90 6.66
CA GLY A 103 17.72 -5.46 7.97
C GLY A 103 16.25 -5.82 8.18
N TYR A 104 15.35 -5.55 7.23
CA TYR A 104 13.93 -5.88 7.37
C TYR A 104 13.65 -7.36 7.04
N ARG A 105 13.97 -8.25 7.99
CA ARG A 105 13.90 -9.73 7.82
C ARG A 105 12.74 -10.37 8.55
N ARG A 106 12.09 -9.67 9.49
CA ARG A 106 11.00 -10.21 10.33
C ARG A 106 9.78 -9.32 10.24
N SER A 107 8.61 -9.87 10.54
CA SER A 107 7.36 -9.11 10.62
C SER A 107 7.46 -8.01 11.68
N TRP A 108 6.88 -6.85 11.38
CA TRP A 108 6.80 -5.73 12.32
C TRP A 108 5.75 -6.00 13.42
N PRO A 109 5.97 -5.61 14.69
CA PRO A 109 7.10 -4.86 15.23
C PRO A 109 8.17 -5.79 15.82
N ALA A 110 9.09 -6.29 15.03
CA ALA A 110 10.24 -7.01 15.56
C ALA A 110 11.48 -6.11 15.60
N PRO A 111 12.34 -6.21 16.63
CA PRO A 111 13.61 -5.51 16.62
C PRO A 111 14.43 -5.97 15.40
N VAL A 112 15.04 -5.02 14.74
CA VAL A 112 16.02 -5.31 13.71
C VAL A 112 17.36 -5.47 14.42
N ASP A 113 17.74 -6.74 14.66
CA ASP A 113 19.02 -7.07 15.29
C ASP A 113 20.12 -7.07 14.22
N GLY A 114 21.19 -6.34 14.49
CA GLY A 114 22.43 -6.44 13.75
C GLY A 114 23.00 -5.12 13.25
N PRO A 115 24.30 -5.06 12.99
CA PRO A 115 24.94 -3.90 12.41
C PRO A 115 24.39 -3.65 11.00
N ALA A 116 24.42 -2.36 10.57
CA ALA A 116 24.12 -2.00 9.19
C ALA A 116 24.93 -2.87 8.21
N PRO A 117 24.35 -3.30 7.08
CA PRO A 117 25.07 -4.13 6.13
C PRO A 117 26.33 -3.40 5.62
N THR A 118 27.44 -4.11 5.61
CA THR A 118 28.75 -3.59 5.16
C THR A 118 28.89 -3.57 3.64
N THR A 119 27.98 -4.24 2.92
CA THR A 119 27.95 -4.31 1.46
C THR A 119 26.79 -3.50 0.91
N ALA A 120 26.98 -2.89 -0.26
CA ALA A 120 25.90 -2.22 -0.96
C ALA A 120 24.79 -3.24 -1.28
N PRO A 121 23.53 -2.94 -0.93
CA PRO A 121 22.41 -3.82 -1.27
C PRO A 121 22.23 -3.89 -2.80
N PRO A 122 21.76 -5.01 -3.34
CA PRO A 122 21.48 -5.10 -4.77
C PRO A 122 20.28 -4.21 -5.11
N PRO A 123 20.31 -3.49 -6.24
CA PRO A 123 19.14 -2.80 -6.76
C PRO A 123 18.06 -3.81 -7.20
N ALA A 124 16.83 -3.35 -7.38
CA ALA A 124 15.79 -4.12 -8.04
C ALA A 124 16.22 -4.44 -9.50
N LEU A 125 15.66 -5.52 -10.03
CA LEU A 125 16.01 -5.95 -11.39
C LEU A 125 15.37 -5.10 -12.49
N GLY A 126 14.40 -4.27 -12.14
CA GLY A 126 13.73 -3.33 -13.02
C GLY A 126 12.71 -3.96 -14.00
N PRO A 127 12.03 -3.13 -14.81
CA PRO A 127 10.92 -3.59 -15.67
C PRO A 127 11.29 -4.71 -16.64
N ALA A 128 12.49 -4.69 -17.22
CA ALA A 128 12.92 -5.72 -18.16
C ALA A 128 13.04 -7.12 -17.54
N ALA A 129 13.25 -7.24 -16.23
CA ALA A 129 13.25 -8.53 -15.56
C ALA A 129 11.82 -9.06 -15.36
N TRP A 130 10.87 -8.19 -15.16
CA TRP A 130 9.44 -8.54 -15.05
C TRP A 130 8.89 -9.15 -16.34
N ASP A 131 9.39 -8.72 -17.51
CA ASP A 131 9.00 -9.28 -18.81
C ASP A 131 9.57 -10.69 -19.04
N ARG A 132 10.53 -11.13 -18.24
CA ARG A 132 11.11 -12.47 -18.27
C ARG A 132 10.45 -13.46 -17.31
N ILE A 133 9.47 -13.03 -16.51
CA ILE A 133 8.68 -13.93 -15.67
C ILE A 133 7.87 -14.85 -16.58
N VAL A 134 8.05 -16.16 -16.41
CA VAL A 134 7.34 -17.17 -17.17
C VAL A 134 6.09 -17.60 -16.40
N VAL A 135 4.94 -17.54 -17.07
CA VAL A 135 3.66 -18.01 -16.50
C VAL A 135 3.13 -19.11 -17.40
N ASP A 136 3.01 -20.32 -16.86
CA ASP A 136 2.30 -21.43 -17.50
C ASP A 136 0.88 -21.51 -16.93
N HIS A 137 -0.10 -21.12 -17.76
CA HIS A 137 -1.50 -21.11 -17.37
C HIS A 137 -2.12 -22.49 -17.31
N LEU A 138 -1.59 -23.47 -18.06
CA LEU A 138 -2.09 -24.85 -18.07
C LEU A 138 -1.62 -25.58 -16.82
N ALA A 139 -0.34 -25.42 -16.47
CA ALA A 139 0.24 -26.00 -15.28
C ALA A 139 -0.01 -25.17 -14.00
N SER A 140 -0.56 -23.95 -14.12
CA SER A 140 -0.71 -22.99 -13.02
C SER A 140 0.61 -22.77 -12.28
N THR A 141 1.71 -22.54 -13.03
CA THR A 141 3.02 -22.30 -12.45
C THR A 141 3.59 -20.94 -12.86
N VAL A 142 4.47 -20.42 -12.01
CA VAL A 142 5.27 -19.21 -12.27
C VAL A 142 6.74 -19.56 -12.07
N ALA A 143 7.61 -19.07 -12.95
CA ALA A 143 9.05 -19.07 -12.76
C ALA A 143 9.58 -17.64 -12.80
N LEU A 144 10.26 -17.22 -11.74
CA LEU A 144 10.93 -15.93 -11.67
C LEU A 144 12.31 -16.04 -12.38
N PRO A 145 12.82 -14.96 -12.97
CA PRO A 145 14.22 -14.92 -13.37
C PRO A 145 15.17 -15.24 -12.20
N THR A 146 16.25 -15.97 -12.44
CA THR A 146 17.26 -16.27 -11.42
C THR A 146 17.70 -15.00 -10.67
N GLY A 147 17.76 -15.08 -9.34
CA GLY A 147 18.08 -13.97 -8.46
C GLY A 147 16.94 -12.98 -8.21
N MET A 148 15.79 -13.11 -8.88
CA MET A 148 14.62 -12.30 -8.60
C MET A 148 13.88 -12.85 -7.37
N ARG A 149 13.67 -11.99 -6.38
CA ARG A 149 12.86 -12.31 -5.18
C ARG A 149 11.92 -11.16 -4.88
N LEU A 150 10.67 -11.46 -4.57
CA LEU A 150 9.59 -10.51 -4.46
C LEU A 150 9.18 -10.24 -3.01
N ASP A 151 8.88 -8.98 -2.70
CA ASP A 151 8.08 -8.56 -1.55
C ASP A 151 6.80 -7.90 -2.08
N LEU A 152 5.64 -8.52 -1.79
CA LEU A 152 4.34 -8.01 -2.22
C LEU A 152 3.68 -7.13 -1.15
N GLY A 153 4.34 -6.84 -0.03
CA GLY A 153 3.82 -6.01 1.06
C GLY A 153 3.49 -4.57 0.66
N GLY A 154 4.02 -4.09 -0.47
CA GLY A 154 3.75 -2.76 -1.03
C GLY A 154 2.54 -2.70 -1.98
N ILE A 155 1.79 -3.80 -2.14
CA ILE A 155 0.58 -3.88 -2.99
C ILE A 155 -0.51 -4.76 -2.37
N ALA A 156 -0.14 -5.66 -1.46
CA ALA A 156 -1.05 -6.70 -0.98
C ALA A 156 -2.15 -6.16 -0.06
N LYS A 157 -1.91 -5.09 0.69
CA LYS A 157 -2.92 -4.51 1.59
C LYS A 157 -4.02 -3.80 0.81
N GLY A 158 -3.66 -2.95 -0.15
CA GLY A 158 -4.60 -2.28 -1.03
C GLY A 158 -5.40 -3.29 -1.86
N ALA A 159 -4.75 -4.35 -2.35
CA ALA A 159 -5.43 -5.39 -3.11
C ALA A 159 -6.40 -6.22 -2.22
N PHE A 160 -6.09 -6.41 -0.95
CA PHE A 160 -7.01 -7.04 -0.01
C PHE A 160 -8.20 -6.13 0.30
N ALA A 161 -7.98 -4.83 0.51
CA ALA A 161 -9.07 -3.85 0.68
C ALA A 161 -10.00 -3.83 -0.54
N ASP A 162 -9.45 -3.84 -1.75
CA ASP A 162 -10.22 -3.92 -3.00
C ASP A 162 -11.05 -5.22 -3.07
N LEU A 163 -10.46 -6.36 -2.69
CA LEU A 163 -11.14 -7.67 -2.69
C LEU A 163 -12.34 -7.69 -1.74
N VAL A 164 -12.13 -7.27 -0.49
CA VAL A 164 -13.21 -7.23 0.52
C VAL A 164 -14.29 -6.26 0.10
N ALA A 165 -13.93 -5.04 -0.33
CA ALA A 165 -14.89 -4.05 -0.80
C ALA A 165 -15.69 -4.54 -2.02
N ALA A 166 -15.11 -5.31 -2.92
CA ALA A 166 -15.81 -5.90 -4.05
C ALA A 166 -16.93 -6.86 -3.62
N GLY A 167 -16.71 -7.64 -2.54
CA GLY A 167 -17.72 -8.52 -1.95
C GLY A 167 -18.89 -7.77 -1.27
N LEU A 168 -18.68 -6.51 -0.90
CA LEU A 168 -19.63 -5.68 -0.17
C LEU A 168 -20.32 -4.61 -1.05
N ARG A 169 -20.19 -4.69 -2.36
CA ARG A 169 -20.77 -3.69 -3.30
C ARG A 169 -22.30 -3.67 -3.34
N ASN A 170 -22.98 -4.66 -2.77
CA ASN A 170 -24.42 -4.66 -2.57
C ASN A 170 -24.88 -3.76 -1.41
N TRP A 171 -23.97 -3.23 -0.60
CA TRP A 171 -24.27 -2.23 0.41
C TRP A 171 -24.44 -0.84 -0.24
N PRO A 172 -25.39 -0.01 0.21
CA PRO A 172 -25.63 1.32 -0.33
C PRO A 172 -24.43 2.26 -0.27
N GLY A 173 -23.57 2.05 0.71
CA GLY A 173 -22.29 2.72 0.89
C GLY A 173 -21.47 2.02 1.94
N GLY A 174 -20.17 2.22 1.91
CA GLY A 174 -19.26 1.63 2.88
C GLY A 174 -17.82 2.00 2.68
N SER A 175 -17.00 1.52 3.60
CA SER A 175 -15.54 1.58 3.48
C SER A 175 -14.88 0.31 4.01
N VAL A 176 -13.72 -0.02 3.45
CA VAL A 176 -12.81 -1.06 3.94
C VAL A 176 -11.43 -0.45 4.08
N SER A 177 -10.87 -0.47 5.29
CA SER A 177 -9.53 0.00 5.60
C SER A 177 -8.63 -1.16 6.02
N VAL A 178 -7.43 -1.23 5.49
CA VAL A 178 -6.40 -2.23 5.81
C VAL A 178 -5.13 -1.51 6.21
N GLY A 179 -5.03 -1.16 7.50
CA GLY A 179 -3.88 -0.42 8.01
C GLY A 179 -3.69 0.95 7.37
N GLY A 180 -4.78 1.61 6.97
CA GLY A 180 -4.79 2.92 6.34
C GLY A 180 -4.87 2.90 4.80
N ASP A 181 -4.72 1.74 4.14
CA ASP A 181 -5.07 1.59 2.73
C ASP A 181 -6.58 1.33 2.65
N LEU A 182 -7.32 2.24 2.01
CA LEU A 182 -8.76 2.39 2.15
C LEU A 182 -9.47 2.33 0.80
N VAL A 183 -10.62 1.68 0.77
CA VAL A 183 -11.63 1.82 -0.30
C VAL A 183 -12.87 2.44 0.29
N VAL A 184 -13.42 3.47 -0.36
CA VAL A 184 -14.76 4.00 -0.05
C VAL A 184 -15.66 3.86 -1.27
N TRP A 185 -16.96 3.66 -1.04
CA TRP A 185 -17.93 3.59 -2.14
C TRP A 185 -19.33 4.03 -1.69
N GLY A 186 -20.17 4.37 -2.69
CA GLY A 186 -21.58 4.67 -2.49
C GLY A 186 -21.81 5.97 -1.72
N THR A 187 -22.87 6.03 -0.96
CA THR A 187 -23.32 7.25 -0.29
C THR A 187 -23.04 7.16 1.21
N PRO A 188 -22.33 8.13 1.81
CA PRO A 188 -22.10 8.18 3.25
C PRO A 188 -23.39 8.46 4.04
N PRO A 189 -23.37 8.38 5.39
CA PRO A 189 -24.57 8.54 6.23
C PRO A 189 -25.26 9.89 6.09
N ASP A 190 -24.50 10.98 5.95
CA ASP A 190 -24.98 12.35 5.78
C ASP A 190 -25.43 12.68 4.34
N GLY A 191 -24.96 11.91 3.36
CA GLY A 191 -25.38 12.04 1.97
C GLY A 191 -24.50 12.90 1.08
N ASP A 192 -23.62 13.74 1.63
CA ASP A 192 -22.89 14.76 0.88
C ASP A 192 -21.63 14.20 0.22
N GLY A 193 -20.91 13.32 0.86
CA GLY A 193 -19.67 12.69 0.40
C GLY A 193 -18.89 12.12 1.56
N TRP A 194 -17.96 11.21 1.28
CA TRP A 194 -17.07 10.66 2.29
C TRP A 194 -16.00 11.66 2.66
N GLU A 195 -15.84 11.89 3.95
CA GLU A 195 -14.73 12.63 4.51
C GLU A 195 -13.69 11.64 5.03
N VAL A 196 -12.48 11.67 4.46
CA VAL A 196 -11.39 10.76 4.80
C VAL A 196 -10.23 11.58 5.36
N GLY A 197 -9.93 11.38 6.65
CA GLY A 197 -8.78 11.98 7.31
C GLY A 197 -7.47 11.48 6.72
N ILE A 198 -6.55 12.40 6.45
CA ILE A 198 -5.17 12.10 6.08
C ILE A 198 -4.31 12.44 7.29
N GLU A 199 -3.75 11.40 7.93
CA GLU A 199 -3.01 11.52 9.19
C GLU A 199 -1.79 12.45 9.04
N ASP A 200 -1.56 13.26 10.07
CA ASP A 200 -0.34 14.05 10.19
C ASP A 200 0.84 13.14 10.57
N PRO A 201 1.84 12.95 9.70
CA PRO A 201 2.99 12.08 10.01
C PRO A 201 3.84 12.58 11.18
N GLN A 202 3.66 13.82 11.62
CA GLN A 202 4.37 14.42 12.75
C GLN A 202 3.56 14.36 14.04
N ARG A 203 2.23 14.18 13.94
CA ARG A 203 1.31 14.07 15.07
C ARG A 203 0.36 12.90 14.86
N PRO A 204 0.85 11.66 15.10
CA PRO A 204 0.04 10.47 14.93
C PRO A 204 -1.28 10.55 15.71
N GLY A 205 -2.38 10.26 15.03
CA GLY A 205 -3.73 10.37 15.59
C GLY A 205 -4.45 11.70 15.28
N ASP A 206 -3.75 12.71 14.77
CA ASP A 206 -4.35 13.94 14.26
C ASP A 206 -4.49 13.88 12.73
N ASP A 207 -5.58 14.42 12.20
CA ASP A 207 -5.73 14.62 10.77
C ASP A 207 -5.03 15.91 10.33
N LEU A 208 -4.12 15.81 9.35
CA LEU A 208 -3.48 16.94 8.71
C LEU A 208 -4.47 17.67 7.79
N LEU A 209 -5.25 16.91 7.05
CA LEU A 209 -6.29 17.39 6.15
C LEU A 209 -7.36 16.32 5.93
N VAL A 210 -8.50 16.72 5.37
CA VAL A 210 -9.59 15.82 5.02
C VAL A 210 -9.75 15.79 3.50
N ALA A 211 -9.70 14.58 2.93
CA ALA A 211 -10.05 14.35 1.54
C ALA A 211 -11.56 14.15 1.41
N HIS A 212 -12.20 14.91 0.52
CA HIS A 212 -13.61 14.77 0.23
C HIS A 212 -13.83 13.93 -1.03
N VAL A 213 -14.56 12.81 -0.90
CA VAL A 213 -14.96 11.93 -2.00
C VAL A 213 -16.46 12.09 -2.23
N PRO A 214 -16.89 12.63 -3.38
CA PRO A 214 -18.30 12.85 -3.68
C PRO A 214 -19.14 11.56 -3.54
N ALA A 215 -20.37 11.71 -3.06
CA ALA A 215 -21.30 10.59 -2.94
C ALA A 215 -21.50 9.88 -4.30
N GLY A 216 -21.67 8.56 -4.26
CA GLY A 216 -21.82 7.72 -5.44
C GLY A 216 -20.50 7.34 -6.13
N ARG A 217 -19.38 7.98 -5.78
CA ARG A 217 -18.06 7.55 -6.27
C ARG A 217 -17.53 6.33 -5.51
N SER A 218 -16.61 5.64 -6.17
CA SER A 218 -15.77 4.62 -5.54
C SER A 218 -14.32 4.95 -5.83
N VAL A 219 -13.52 5.07 -4.78
CA VAL A 219 -12.08 5.35 -4.89
C VAL A 219 -11.29 4.54 -3.88
N GLY A 220 -10.03 4.30 -4.21
CA GLY A 220 -9.02 3.82 -3.28
C GLY A 220 -8.13 4.96 -2.80
N ILE A 221 -7.74 4.91 -1.53
CA ILE A 221 -6.85 5.89 -0.90
C ILE A 221 -5.78 5.10 -0.16
N ALA A 222 -4.52 5.46 -0.34
CA ALA A 222 -3.42 4.83 0.38
C ALA A 222 -2.40 5.87 0.82
N THR A 223 -1.72 5.61 1.93
CA THR A 223 -0.66 6.46 2.45
C THR A 223 0.60 5.64 2.70
N SER A 224 1.72 6.09 2.17
CA SER A 224 3.05 5.58 2.49
C SER A 224 3.89 6.67 3.15
N GLY A 225 4.68 6.29 4.15
CA GLY A 225 5.50 7.27 4.87
C GLY A 225 6.79 6.68 5.42
N MET A 226 7.84 7.49 5.41
CA MET A 226 9.15 7.12 5.94
C MET A 226 9.21 7.19 7.47
N HIS A 227 8.18 7.72 8.13
CA HIS A 227 8.07 7.81 9.59
C HIS A 227 7.64 6.50 10.24
N ARG A 228 7.02 5.59 9.50
CA ARG A 228 6.59 4.27 9.97
C ARG A 228 7.66 3.21 9.66
N ARG A 229 7.68 2.13 10.45
CA ARG A 229 8.59 0.98 10.28
C ARG A 229 10.04 1.44 10.08
N ARG A 230 10.54 2.18 11.06
CA ARG A 230 11.95 2.62 11.13
C ARG A 230 12.71 1.75 12.11
N TRP A 231 13.99 1.53 11.85
CA TRP A 231 14.90 0.80 12.72
C TRP A 231 16.33 1.35 12.58
N GLY A 232 17.20 0.92 13.47
CA GLY A 232 18.59 1.36 13.54
C GLY A 232 18.83 2.29 14.71
N ALA A 233 20.08 2.64 14.93
CA ALA A 233 20.56 3.55 15.98
C ALA A 233 21.78 4.32 15.48
N ASP A 234 22.17 5.38 16.22
CA ASP A 234 23.45 6.09 16.09
C ASP A 234 23.73 6.65 14.67
N GLY A 235 22.71 7.22 14.02
CA GLY A 235 22.85 7.82 12.69
C GLY A 235 22.79 6.85 11.53
N HIS A 236 22.51 5.57 11.77
CA HIS A 236 22.30 4.53 10.77
C HIS A 236 20.81 4.10 10.71
N GLU A 237 19.91 5.07 10.67
CA GLU A 237 18.48 4.78 10.57
C GLU A 237 18.10 4.29 9.18
N ALA A 238 17.32 3.21 9.15
CA ALA A 238 16.72 2.65 7.95
C ALA A 238 15.20 2.58 8.08
N HIS A 239 14.51 2.44 6.97
CA HIS A 239 13.07 2.22 6.90
C HIS A 239 12.72 1.29 5.73
N HIS A 240 11.47 0.83 5.71
CA HIS A 240 11.01 -0.21 4.76
C HIS A 240 10.82 0.27 3.30
N LEU A 241 10.90 1.57 3.03
CA LEU A 241 10.78 2.10 1.68
C LEU A 241 12.16 2.10 1.02
N ILE A 242 12.31 1.29 -0.02
CA ILE A 242 13.56 1.12 -0.76
C ILE A 242 13.46 1.86 -2.09
N ASP A 243 14.53 2.52 -2.47
CA ASP A 243 14.72 2.99 -3.84
C ASP A 243 15.10 1.80 -4.74
N PRO A 244 14.25 1.42 -5.70
CA PRO A 244 14.50 0.27 -6.55
C PRO A 244 15.79 0.41 -7.39
N ALA A 245 16.16 1.63 -7.76
CA ALA A 245 17.34 1.88 -8.60
C ALA A 245 18.65 1.66 -7.84
N THR A 246 18.67 1.93 -6.53
CA THR A 246 19.89 1.84 -5.72
C THR A 246 19.90 0.67 -4.74
N GLY A 247 18.74 0.06 -4.47
CA GLY A 247 18.55 -0.94 -3.43
C GLY A 247 18.67 -0.40 -1.99
N ARG A 248 18.75 0.90 -1.79
CA ARG A 248 18.91 1.54 -0.49
C ARG A 248 17.59 2.09 0.03
N PRO A 249 17.42 2.25 1.36
CA PRO A 249 16.33 3.05 1.88
C PRO A 249 16.29 4.44 1.23
N LEU A 250 15.09 4.96 0.95
CA LEU A 250 14.92 6.26 0.31
C LEU A 250 15.70 7.35 1.04
N ALA A 251 16.36 8.21 0.29
CA ALA A 251 17.02 9.37 0.86
C ALA A 251 16.01 10.35 1.46
N ASP A 252 16.37 10.96 2.57
CA ASP A 252 15.57 12.03 3.18
C ASP A 252 15.74 13.34 2.39
N THR A 253 14.81 13.62 1.52
CA THR A 253 14.74 14.87 0.74
C THR A 253 13.73 15.86 1.29
N GLY A 254 13.26 15.62 2.51
CA GLY A 254 12.25 16.45 3.17
C GLY A 254 10.81 15.98 2.96
N VAL A 255 10.48 15.18 1.94
CA VAL A 255 9.15 14.55 1.81
C VAL A 255 9.10 13.33 2.71
N VAL A 256 8.19 13.33 3.70
CA VAL A 256 8.09 12.27 4.72
C VAL A 256 6.91 11.32 4.52
N ALA A 257 5.89 11.75 3.81
CA ALA A 257 4.73 10.92 3.48
C ALA A 257 4.09 11.34 2.16
N ALA A 258 3.45 10.39 1.51
CA ALA A 258 2.61 10.61 0.34
C ALA A 258 1.30 9.84 0.48
N THR A 259 0.17 10.52 0.23
CA THR A 259 -1.15 9.92 0.10
C THR A 259 -1.58 10.02 -1.36
N ALA A 260 -2.15 8.96 -1.91
CA ALA A 260 -2.69 8.96 -3.26
C ALA A 260 -4.18 8.56 -3.24
N ILE A 261 -4.96 9.17 -4.14
CA ILE A 261 -6.35 8.82 -4.42
C ILE A 261 -6.40 8.30 -5.85
N ALA A 262 -6.91 7.09 -6.03
CA ALA A 262 -6.96 6.39 -7.32
C ALA A 262 -8.26 5.59 -7.49
N ALA A 263 -8.45 4.95 -8.63
CA ALA A 263 -9.62 4.11 -8.89
C ALA A 263 -9.73 2.89 -7.97
N SER A 264 -8.60 2.43 -7.39
CA SER A 264 -8.53 1.31 -6.45
C SER A 264 -7.48 1.56 -5.37
N ALA A 265 -7.61 0.91 -4.21
CA ALA A 265 -6.61 0.98 -3.14
C ALA A 265 -5.26 0.37 -3.60
N THR A 266 -5.30 -0.65 -4.46
CA THR A 266 -4.09 -1.20 -5.10
C THR A 266 -3.34 -0.15 -5.91
N ASP A 267 -4.04 0.61 -6.76
CA ASP A 267 -3.40 1.63 -7.62
C ASP A 267 -2.91 2.82 -6.77
N ALA A 268 -3.67 3.20 -5.75
CA ALA A 268 -3.24 4.21 -4.78
C ALA A 268 -1.96 3.77 -4.03
N GLU A 269 -1.90 2.51 -3.59
CA GLU A 269 -0.73 1.96 -2.89
C GLU A 269 0.51 1.91 -3.79
N ILE A 270 0.37 1.55 -5.07
CA ILE A 270 1.45 1.62 -6.07
C ILE A 270 1.91 3.08 -6.27
N ALA A 271 0.96 4.00 -6.45
CA ALA A 271 1.26 5.40 -6.72
C ALA A 271 2.04 6.06 -5.58
N THR A 272 1.68 5.78 -4.30
CA THR A 272 2.41 6.37 -3.15
C THR A 272 3.90 6.01 -3.14
N LYS A 273 4.26 4.76 -3.53
CA LYS A 273 5.67 4.35 -3.60
C LYS A 273 6.38 5.05 -4.75
N ALA A 274 5.76 5.10 -5.93
CA ALA A 274 6.33 5.79 -7.09
C ALA A 274 6.56 7.28 -6.81
N ILE A 275 5.62 7.94 -6.14
CA ILE A 275 5.70 9.34 -5.73
C ILE A 275 6.87 9.56 -4.76
N LEU A 276 7.01 8.72 -3.74
CA LEU A 276 8.08 8.85 -2.76
C LEU A 276 9.47 8.58 -3.36
N VAL A 277 9.57 7.60 -4.27
CA VAL A 277 10.81 7.32 -5.01
C VAL A 277 11.17 8.50 -5.92
N ALA A 278 10.21 9.07 -6.65
CA ALA A 278 10.44 10.26 -7.47
C ALA A 278 10.90 11.45 -6.61
N ALA A 279 10.23 11.71 -5.49
CA ALA A 279 10.60 12.77 -4.57
C ALA A 279 12.01 12.60 -3.98
N ALA A 280 12.40 11.36 -3.65
CA ALA A 280 13.73 11.04 -3.16
C ALA A 280 14.82 11.23 -4.23
N ALA A 281 14.49 11.07 -5.51
CA ALA A 281 15.37 11.36 -6.64
C ALA A 281 15.43 12.85 -7.00
N GLY A 282 14.58 13.70 -6.41
CA GLY A 282 14.44 15.11 -6.77
C GLY A 282 13.63 15.33 -8.06
N ASP A 283 12.92 14.31 -8.52
CA ASP A 283 12.06 14.35 -9.69
C ASP A 283 10.67 14.93 -9.34
N ALA A 284 9.95 15.40 -10.36
CA ALA A 284 8.55 15.74 -10.21
C ALA A 284 7.74 14.49 -9.78
N PRO A 285 6.71 14.65 -8.93
CA PRO A 285 5.87 13.53 -8.52
C PRO A 285 5.25 12.83 -9.74
N ASP A 286 5.54 11.54 -9.87
CA ASP A 286 4.89 10.69 -10.86
C ASP A 286 3.63 10.09 -10.23
N LEU A 287 2.47 10.63 -10.59
CA LEU A 287 1.20 10.19 -10.04
C LEU A 287 0.80 8.79 -10.49
N ALA A 288 1.52 8.19 -11.43
CA ALA A 288 1.11 6.94 -12.08
C ALA A 288 -0.34 7.07 -12.56
N ASP A 289 -1.27 6.29 -12.00
CA ASP A 289 -2.70 6.38 -12.31
C ASP A 289 -3.52 7.05 -11.19
N ALA A 290 -2.86 7.72 -10.23
CA ALA A 290 -3.59 8.44 -9.19
C ALA A 290 -4.25 9.71 -9.77
N GLU A 291 -5.48 9.96 -9.35
CA GLU A 291 -6.22 11.17 -9.71
C GLU A 291 -5.69 12.38 -8.94
N GLN A 292 -5.22 12.14 -7.72
CA GLN A 292 -4.72 13.15 -6.80
C GLN A 292 -3.66 12.55 -5.89
N ALA A 293 -2.68 13.38 -5.50
CA ALA A 293 -1.75 13.04 -4.44
C ALA A 293 -1.54 14.21 -3.48
N VAL A 294 -1.23 13.86 -2.24
CA VAL A 294 -0.87 14.77 -1.15
C VAL A 294 0.52 14.39 -0.67
N LEU A 295 1.48 15.30 -0.77
CA LEU A 295 2.83 15.12 -0.26
C LEU A 295 3.00 15.96 1.01
N VAL A 296 3.53 15.34 2.05
CA VAL A 296 3.80 16.02 3.32
C VAL A 296 5.30 16.13 3.50
N HIS A 297 5.76 17.34 3.72
CA HIS A 297 7.15 17.64 3.98
C HIS A 297 7.44 17.70 5.49
N ARG A 298 8.69 17.46 5.85
CA ARG A 298 9.17 17.50 7.25
C ARG A 298 9.01 18.90 7.90
N ASP A 299 9.05 19.95 7.11
CA ASP A 299 8.83 21.33 7.57
C ASP A 299 7.34 21.69 7.76
N GLY A 300 6.44 20.71 7.55
CA GLY A 300 4.99 20.88 7.67
C GLY A 300 4.34 21.40 6.37
N ARG A 301 5.08 21.67 5.32
CA ARG A 301 4.54 22.07 4.03
C ARG A 301 3.79 20.87 3.41
N VAL A 302 2.61 21.16 2.88
CA VAL A 302 1.76 20.19 2.17
C VAL A 302 1.64 20.61 0.72
N VAL A 303 1.84 19.66 -0.19
CA VAL A 303 1.68 19.84 -1.63
C VAL A 303 0.58 18.90 -2.10
N VAL A 304 -0.46 19.47 -2.71
CA VAL A 304 -1.55 18.70 -3.33
C VAL A 304 -1.40 18.77 -4.85
N THR A 305 -1.37 17.62 -5.50
CA THR A 305 -1.29 17.53 -6.97
C THR A 305 -2.55 16.89 -7.52
N ARG A 306 -3.02 17.31 -8.70
CA ARG A 306 -4.21 16.77 -9.37
C ARG A 306 -3.88 16.45 -10.82
N GLY A 307 -4.08 15.18 -11.22
CA GLY A 307 -3.89 14.72 -12.59
C GLY A 307 -2.48 14.98 -13.13
N LYS A 308 -2.35 15.14 -14.46
CA LYS A 308 -1.08 15.45 -15.15
C LYS A 308 -0.66 16.92 -15.07
N GLU A 309 -1.51 17.79 -14.57
CA GLU A 309 -1.20 19.22 -14.38
C GLU A 309 -0.67 19.43 -12.96
N ILE A 310 0.57 19.87 -12.84
CA ILE A 310 1.18 20.29 -11.59
C ILE A 310 0.84 21.77 -11.42
N PRO A 311 -0.15 22.18 -10.63
CA PRO A 311 -0.27 23.56 -10.23
C PRO A 311 0.80 23.85 -9.17
N ASN A 312 1.59 24.89 -9.36
CA ASN A 312 2.32 25.54 -8.29
C ASN A 312 1.31 26.21 -7.33
N ALA A 313 0.61 25.40 -6.55
CA ALA A 313 -0.38 25.90 -5.59
C ALA A 313 0.02 25.44 -4.19
N THR A 314 0.75 26.30 -3.51
CA THR A 314 0.73 26.38 -2.06
C THR A 314 -0.62 26.97 -1.64
N GLU A 315 -1.69 26.19 -1.60
CA GLU A 315 -2.87 26.58 -0.84
C GLU A 315 -2.61 26.20 0.62
N PRO A 316 -2.72 27.17 1.54
CA PRO A 316 -2.66 26.84 2.97
C PRO A 316 -3.90 26.01 3.32
N VAL A 317 -3.69 24.75 3.65
CA VAL A 317 -4.73 23.86 4.16
C VAL A 317 -5.17 24.40 5.52
N ARG A 318 -6.46 24.68 5.68
CA ARG A 318 -7.00 25.11 6.97
C ARG A 318 -6.95 23.92 7.93
N PRO A 319 -6.32 24.04 9.11
CA PRO A 319 -6.34 22.98 10.10
C PRO A 319 -7.79 22.69 10.50
N HIS A 320 -8.17 21.42 10.52
CA HIS A 320 -9.46 20.99 11.09
C HIS A 320 -9.41 21.35 12.58
N ARG A 321 -10.31 22.22 13.05
CA ARG A 321 -10.53 22.39 14.49
C ARG A 321 -11.28 21.14 14.96
N ALA A 322 -10.63 20.35 15.80
CA ALA A 322 -11.30 19.30 16.56
C ALA A 322 -12.52 19.93 17.23
N SER A 323 -13.70 19.46 16.89
CA SER A 323 -14.91 19.75 17.65
C SER A 323 -14.78 19.05 19.00
N ALA A 324 -14.82 19.86 20.06
CA ALA A 324 -14.80 19.44 21.44
C ALA A 324 -16.03 18.60 21.81
#